data_2c3876c04182a2f321aa6ed08c68da4c
#
_entry.id   2c3876c04182a2f321aa6ed08c68da4c
#
_cell.length_a   1.000
_cell.length_b   1.000
_cell.length_c   1.000
_cell.angle_alpha   90.00
_cell.angle_beta   90.00
_cell.angle_gamma   90.00
#
_symmetry.space_group_name_H-M   'P 1'
#
loop_
_entity.id
_entity.type
_entity.pdbx_description
1 polymer ?
#
loop_
_entity_poly.entity_id
_entity_poly.type
_entity_poly.pdbx_seq_one_letter_code
_entity_poly.pdbx_strand_id
1 'polypeptide(L)'
;FKKNSFLRTNMQAVVNIALRSGVLDPAGKAVEHALNSLGFSGVSNVRIGKQIVLDIDESDKSKAKEQLKVMCEELLANTVIEDYEIVL
;
A
#
# COMPACT_ATOMS: atom_id res chain seq x y z
N PHE A 1 14.39 -6.34 0.82
CA PHE A 1 14.47 -5.99 2.23
C PHE A 1 15.09 -7.11 3.02
N LYS A 2 16.01 -6.74 3.86
CA LYS A 2 16.74 -7.69 4.64
C LYS A 2 16.20 -7.72 6.06
N LYS A 3 15.79 -8.87 6.52
CA LYS A 3 15.36 -9.00 7.89
C LYS A 3 16.59 -9.20 8.77
N ASN A 4 16.66 -8.38 9.76
CA ASN A 4 17.71 -8.44 10.73
C ASN A 4 17.13 -8.98 12.03
N SER A 5 16.77 -10.24 12.02
CA SER A 5 15.93 -10.75 13.08
C SER A 5 16.48 -11.95 13.80
N PHE A 6 17.78 -12.17 13.73
CA PHE A 6 18.36 -13.36 14.31
C PHE A 6 17.95 -13.56 15.76
N LEU A 7 18.00 -12.51 16.57
CA LEU A 7 17.62 -12.58 17.98
C LEU A 7 16.38 -11.76 18.30
N ARG A 8 15.59 -11.43 17.31
CA ARG A 8 14.45 -10.55 17.49
C ARG A 8 13.19 -11.20 16.97
N THR A 9 12.06 -10.77 17.48
CA THR A 9 10.77 -11.32 17.15
C THR A 9 9.99 -10.36 16.27
N ASN A 10 10.67 -9.72 15.33
CA ASN A 10 9.97 -8.82 14.44
C ASN A 10 9.47 -9.56 13.21
N MET A 11 8.46 -9.00 12.62
CA MET A 11 7.91 -9.49 11.37
C MET A 11 7.87 -8.35 10.36
N GLN A 12 7.94 -8.72 9.10
CA GLN A 12 7.81 -7.75 8.03
C GLN A 12 6.34 -7.54 7.73
N ALA A 13 5.96 -6.28 7.62
CA ALA A 13 4.61 -5.90 7.27
C ALA A 13 4.61 -5.11 5.98
N VAL A 14 3.59 -5.31 5.18
CA VAL A 14 3.39 -4.58 3.93
C VAL A 14 2.05 -3.90 4.02
N VAL A 15 2.02 -2.61 3.73
CA VAL A 15 0.78 -1.83 3.67
C VAL A 15 0.63 -1.32 2.24
N ASN A 16 -0.43 -1.74 1.58
CA ASN A 16 -0.75 -1.27 0.23
C ASN A 16 -1.82 -0.21 0.33
N ILE A 17 -1.57 0.94 -0.25
CA ILE A 17 -2.44 2.11 -0.14
C ILE A 17 -2.79 2.60 -1.54
N ALA A 18 -4.06 2.85 -1.77
CA ALA A 18 -4.53 3.34 -3.07
C ALA A 18 -5.72 4.26 -2.87
N LEU A 19 -5.92 5.16 -3.81
CA LEU A 19 -7.11 6.01 -3.82
C LEU A 19 -8.37 5.15 -3.95
N ARG A 20 -9.43 5.56 -3.27
CA ARG A 20 -10.73 4.89 -3.40
C ARG A 20 -11.23 4.96 -4.83
N SER A 21 -12.02 3.99 -5.22
CA SER A 21 -12.45 3.85 -6.62
C SER A 21 -13.16 5.08 -7.18
N GLY A 22 -13.85 5.83 -6.33
CA GLY A 22 -14.56 7.04 -6.77
C GLY A 22 -13.71 8.29 -6.84
N VAL A 23 -12.43 8.21 -6.45
CA VAL A 23 -11.54 9.38 -6.42
C VAL A 23 -10.72 9.41 -7.70
N LEU A 24 -10.66 10.58 -8.32
CA LEU A 24 -9.85 10.77 -9.54
C LEU A 24 -8.37 10.55 -9.23
N ASP A 25 -7.71 9.82 -10.12
CA ASP A 25 -6.29 9.51 -10.03
C ASP A 25 -5.58 10.09 -11.27
N PRO A 26 -5.09 11.33 -11.20
CA PRO A 26 -4.43 11.93 -12.36
C PRO A 26 -3.19 11.17 -12.81
N ALA A 27 -2.44 10.59 -11.87
CA ALA A 27 -1.25 9.82 -12.21
C ALA A 27 -1.62 8.54 -12.96
N GLY A 28 -2.66 7.84 -12.48
CA GLY A 28 -3.17 6.66 -13.17
C GLY A 28 -3.67 6.97 -14.57
N LYS A 29 -4.39 8.08 -14.71
CA LYS A 29 -4.87 8.53 -16.02
C LYS A 29 -3.72 8.83 -16.97
N ALA A 30 -2.67 9.47 -16.48
CA ALA A 30 -1.50 9.79 -17.30
C ALA A 30 -0.80 8.52 -17.79
N VAL A 31 -0.66 7.52 -16.93
CA VAL A 31 -0.07 6.24 -17.32
C VAL A 31 -0.94 5.53 -18.35
N GLU A 32 -2.24 5.52 -18.13
CA GLU A 32 -3.19 4.91 -19.05
C GLU A 32 -3.08 5.54 -20.43
N HIS A 33 -3.06 6.86 -20.49
CA HIS A 33 -2.96 7.59 -21.73
C HIS A 33 -1.64 7.28 -22.45
N ALA A 34 -0.55 7.25 -21.72
CA ALA A 34 0.76 6.94 -22.27
C ALA A 34 0.81 5.52 -22.85
N LEU A 35 0.23 4.56 -22.13
CA LEU A 35 0.19 3.17 -22.61
C LEU A 35 -0.62 3.05 -23.88
N ASN A 36 -1.76 3.70 -23.94
CA ASN A 36 -2.57 3.70 -25.15
C ASN A 36 -1.83 4.34 -26.33
N SER A 37 -1.09 5.41 -26.08
CA SER A 37 -0.28 6.08 -27.10
C SER A 37 0.83 5.18 -27.64
N LEU A 38 1.33 4.26 -26.82
CA LEU A 38 2.35 3.31 -27.23
C LEU A 38 1.80 2.07 -27.93
N GLY A 39 0.50 2.02 -28.13
CA GLY A 39 -0.13 0.91 -28.84
C GLY A 39 -0.79 -0.15 -27.95
N PHE A 40 -0.79 0.06 -26.64
CA PHE A 40 -1.44 -0.89 -25.72
C PHE A 40 -2.90 -0.50 -25.51
N SER A 41 -3.69 -0.69 -26.55
CA SER A 41 -5.07 -0.20 -26.58
C SER A 41 -6.04 -0.96 -25.68
N GLY A 42 -5.63 -2.12 -25.16
CA GLY A 42 -6.46 -2.91 -24.28
C GLY A 42 -6.37 -2.51 -22.81
N VAL A 43 -5.61 -1.47 -22.49
CA VAL A 43 -5.37 -1.06 -21.11
C VAL A 43 -6.37 0.01 -20.70
N SER A 44 -6.99 -0.19 -19.55
CA SER A 44 -7.95 0.77 -18.99
C SER A 44 -7.93 0.72 -17.46
N ASN A 45 -8.50 1.74 -16.86
CA ASN A 45 -8.67 1.83 -15.39
C ASN A 45 -7.35 1.69 -14.64
N VAL A 46 -6.32 2.36 -15.13
CA VAL A 46 -5.02 2.36 -14.46
C VAL A 46 -5.11 3.18 -13.17
N ARG A 47 -4.65 2.59 -12.08
CA ARG A 47 -4.62 3.25 -10.78
C ARG A 47 -3.22 3.13 -10.23
N ILE A 48 -2.73 4.21 -9.63
CA ILE A 48 -1.40 4.23 -9.03
C ILE A 48 -1.58 4.20 -7.52
N GLY A 49 -0.90 3.29 -6.87
CA GLY A 49 -0.91 3.19 -5.43
C GLY A 49 0.51 3.24 -4.89
N LYS A 50 0.63 3.16 -3.59
CA LYS A 50 1.94 3.09 -2.95
C LYS A 50 1.99 1.91 -2.00
N GLN A 51 3.19 1.44 -1.75
CA GLN A 51 3.43 0.32 -0.86
C GLN A 51 4.42 0.76 0.20
N ILE A 52 4.10 0.50 1.45
CA ILE A 52 4.98 0.78 2.58
C ILE A 52 5.38 -0.56 3.16
N VAL A 53 6.67 -0.78 3.28
CA VAL A 53 7.22 -2.01 3.84
C VAL A 53 7.99 -1.66 5.09
N LEU A 54 7.68 -2.33 6.18
CA LEU A 54 8.34 -2.05 7.45
C LEU A 54 8.49 -3.32 8.28
N ASP A 55 9.41 -3.27 9.20
CA ASP A 55 9.53 -4.31 10.20
C ASP A 55 8.88 -3.83 11.49
N ILE A 56 8.13 -4.70 12.11
CA ILE A 56 7.50 -4.38 13.38
C ILE A 56 7.97 -5.38 14.42
N ASP A 57 8.38 -4.87 15.57
CA ASP A 57 8.91 -5.69 16.66
C ASP A 57 7.75 -6.26 17.48
N GLU A 58 7.14 -7.27 16.92
CA GLU A 58 6.01 -7.95 17.51
C GLU A 58 5.93 -9.36 16.96
N SER A 59 5.72 -10.33 17.82
CA SER A 59 5.62 -11.74 17.42
C SER A 59 4.18 -12.19 17.22
N ASP A 60 3.23 -11.50 17.80
CA ASP A 60 1.81 -11.83 17.71
C ASP A 60 1.19 -11.08 16.53
N LYS A 61 0.73 -11.83 15.53
CA LYS A 61 0.15 -11.22 14.32
C LYS A 61 -1.07 -10.36 14.61
N SER A 62 -1.89 -10.74 15.57
CA SER A 62 -3.07 -9.96 15.93
C SER A 62 -2.67 -8.60 16.49
N LYS A 63 -1.68 -8.57 17.36
CA LYS A 63 -1.20 -7.32 17.94
C LYS A 63 -0.50 -6.46 16.91
N ALA A 64 0.30 -7.09 16.05
CA ALA A 64 0.96 -6.38 14.96
C ALA A 64 -0.06 -5.72 14.04
N LYS A 65 -1.12 -6.45 13.69
CA LYS A 65 -2.16 -5.92 12.82
C LYS A 65 -2.88 -4.74 13.44
N GLU A 66 -3.16 -4.80 14.74
CA GLU A 66 -3.79 -3.68 15.44
C GLU A 66 -2.91 -2.45 15.45
N GLN A 67 -1.61 -2.63 15.71
CA GLN A 67 -0.66 -1.52 15.67
C GLN A 67 -0.57 -0.90 14.29
N LEU A 68 -0.51 -1.75 13.26
CA LEU A 68 -0.44 -1.28 11.88
C LEU A 68 -1.69 -0.54 11.47
N LYS A 69 -2.85 -0.99 11.94
CA LYS A 69 -4.09 -0.29 11.67
C LYS A 69 -4.07 1.12 12.26
N VAL A 70 -3.59 1.27 13.47
CA VAL A 70 -3.44 2.58 14.10
C VAL A 70 -2.48 3.45 13.30
N MET A 71 -1.35 2.88 12.87
CA MET A 71 -0.39 3.60 12.03
C MET A 71 -1.03 4.10 10.75
N CYS A 72 -1.81 3.27 10.09
CA CYS A 72 -2.49 3.64 8.85
C CYS A 72 -3.49 4.77 9.09
N GLU A 73 -4.30 4.65 10.14
CA GLU A 73 -5.33 5.64 10.44
C GLU A 73 -4.74 6.98 10.85
N GLU A 74 -3.59 6.98 11.53
CA GLU A 74 -3.02 8.22 12.03
C GLU A 74 -2.00 8.87 11.10
N LEU A 75 -1.36 8.10 10.24
CA LEU A 75 -0.27 8.65 9.45
C LEU A 75 -0.17 8.09 8.03
N LEU A 76 -0.21 6.76 7.87
CA LEU A 76 0.22 6.15 6.62
C LEU A 76 -0.75 6.35 5.47
N ALA A 77 -2.05 6.40 5.77
CA ALA A 77 -3.07 6.56 4.75
C ALA A 77 -3.94 7.77 5.05
N ASN A 78 -4.35 8.48 4.00
CA ASN A 78 -5.37 9.52 4.13
C ASN A 78 -6.72 8.84 3.95
N THR A 79 -7.34 8.44 5.05
CA THR A 79 -8.53 7.61 5.02
C THR A 79 -9.77 8.31 4.50
N VAL A 80 -9.69 9.62 4.27
CA VAL A 80 -10.77 10.35 3.61
C VAL A 80 -10.87 9.93 2.14
N ILE A 81 -9.72 9.70 1.49
CA ILE A 81 -9.68 9.42 0.05
C ILE A 81 -8.94 8.13 -0.31
N GLU A 82 -8.31 7.48 0.65
CA GLU A 82 -7.52 6.27 0.40
C GLU A 82 -8.04 5.07 1.17
N ASP A 83 -7.92 3.91 0.55
CA ASP A 83 -8.10 2.63 1.21
C ASP A 83 -6.73 2.01 1.42
N TYR A 84 -6.62 1.13 2.39
CA TYR A 84 -5.36 0.44 2.65
C TYR A 84 -5.60 -1.02 2.97
N GLU A 85 -4.58 -1.82 2.71
CA GLU A 85 -4.57 -3.25 2.99
C GLU A 85 -3.30 -3.59 3.74
N ILE A 86 -3.42 -4.32 4.83
CA ILE A 86 -2.28 -4.75 5.63
C ILE A 86 -2.01 -6.22 5.32
N VAL A 87 -0.77 -6.51 4.95
CA VAL A 87 -0.32 -7.87 4.66
C VAL A 87 0.82 -8.21 5.61
N LEU A 88 0.68 -9.30 6.33
CA LEU A 88 1.68 -9.77 7.28
C LEU A 88 2.30 -11.10 6.83
#